data_4904b989f29c998b8a1a09fcf84ce8cb
#
_entry.id   4904b989f29c998b8a1a09fcf84ce8cb
#
_cell.length_a   1.000
_cell.length_b   1.000
_cell.length_c   1.000
_cell.angle_alpha   90.00
_cell.angle_beta   90.00
_cell.angle_gamma   90.00
#
_symmetry.space_group_name_H-M   'P 1'
#
loop_
_entity.id
_entity.type
_entity.pdbx_description
1 polymer ?
#
loop_
_entity_poly.entity_id
_entity_poly.type
_entity_poly.pdbx_seq_one_letter_code
_entity_poly.pdbx_strand_id
1 'polypeptide(L)'
;MIAQRGTRDKLEKYFDPARPLKVTLQVQGSATYDFCCFGVDAQDKLSDDRYMIFYNQLRSPKGEIVGADVASGMSFTIKLNDLPQTIQRLVFTASIDGAGTMGEISAHKISIGDEITASFSGSDFQQEKAITSLEIYRKSGWRFNVVARGFNGGLDALLAFYGGEQADDDEPVTQTTPPPQPPTPPQNSHRPFSFSSPTQSSTPPQNSHRPFNFSSPTQSSTPPQNSHRPFSFSSPT
;
A
#
# COMPACT_ATOMS: atom_id res chain seq x y z
N MET A 1 2.65 -9.74 -26.25
CA MET A 1 2.67 -11.14 -25.74
C MET A 1 1.49 -11.36 -24.82
N ILE A 2 0.74 -12.46 -24.99
CA ILE A 2 -0.31 -12.86 -24.03
C ILE A 2 0.31 -13.85 -23.04
N ALA A 3 0.32 -13.49 -21.77
CA ALA A 3 0.86 -14.30 -20.69
C ALA A 3 -0.27 -15.04 -19.95
N GLN A 4 0.07 -16.18 -19.37
CA GLN A 4 -0.85 -17.00 -18.56
C GLN A 4 -0.33 -17.12 -17.13
N ARG A 5 -1.13 -17.65 -16.23
CA ARG A 5 -0.72 -17.99 -14.87
C ARG A 5 0.57 -18.82 -14.88
N GLY A 6 1.56 -18.40 -14.12
CA GLY A 6 2.88 -19.02 -14.04
C GLY A 6 3.88 -18.60 -15.12
N THR A 7 3.47 -17.76 -16.08
CA THR A 7 4.42 -17.21 -17.09
C THR A 7 5.50 -16.39 -16.39
N ARG A 8 6.76 -16.73 -16.65
CA ARG A 8 7.96 -16.08 -16.08
C ARG A 8 8.99 -15.83 -17.15
N ASP A 9 9.50 -14.60 -17.23
CA ASP A 9 10.60 -14.31 -18.15
C ASP A 9 11.45 -13.14 -17.64
N LYS A 10 12.54 -12.81 -18.35
CA LYS A 10 13.33 -11.61 -18.13
C LYS A 10 12.62 -10.40 -18.73
N LEU A 11 12.53 -9.31 -17.96
CA LEU A 11 11.94 -8.06 -18.45
C LEU A 11 12.77 -7.44 -19.58
N GLU A 12 14.09 -7.57 -19.52
CA GLU A 12 15.00 -7.00 -20.52
C GLU A 12 14.77 -7.51 -21.95
N LYS A 13 14.03 -8.62 -22.11
CA LYS A 13 13.61 -9.10 -23.44
C LYS A 13 12.53 -8.22 -24.10
N TYR A 14 11.80 -7.48 -23.29
CA TYR A 14 10.62 -6.71 -23.71
C TYR A 14 10.78 -5.22 -23.43
N PHE A 15 11.54 -4.85 -22.40
CA PHE A 15 11.68 -3.48 -21.91
C PHE A 15 13.15 -3.13 -21.63
N ASP A 16 13.49 -1.87 -21.87
CA ASP A 16 14.72 -1.26 -21.39
C ASP A 16 14.55 -0.86 -19.91
N PRO A 17 15.30 -1.48 -18.95
CA PRO A 17 15.18 -1.16 -17.54
C PRO A 17 15.61 0.27 -17.18
N ALA A 18 16.28 1.00 -18.06
CA ALA A 18 16.61 2.40 -17.88
C ALA A 18 15.41 3.33 -18.10
N ARG A 19 14.35 2.82 -18.74
CA ARG A 19 13.11 3.56 -18.97
C ARG A 19 12.07 3.23 -17.90
N PRO A 20 11.19 4.19 -17.55
CA PRO A 20 10.07 3.89 -16.65
C PRO A 20 9.18 2.79 -17.22
N LEU A 21 8.92 1.76 -16.40
CA LEU A 21 8.01 0.66 -16.72
C LEU A 21 6.63 0.99 -16.17
N LYS A 22 5.59 0.85 -16.96
CA LYS A 22 4.20 0.97 -16.53
C LYS A 22 3.59 -0.41 -16.32
N VAL A 23 3.06 -0.67 -15.12
CA VAL A 23 2.23 -1.82 -14.80
C VAL A 23 0.81 -1.33 -14.56
N THR A 24 -0.19 -2.00 -15.13
CA THR A 24 -1.60 -1.66 -14.91
C THR A 24 -2.37 -2.90 -14.49
N LEU A 25 -3.14 -2.76 -13.40
CA LEU A 25 -4.11 -3.74 -12.95
C LEU A 25 -5.51 -3.17 -13.12
N GLN A 26 -6.42 -3.97 -13.65
CA GLN A 26 -7.83 -3.60 -13.80
C GLN A 26 -8.68 -4.80 -13.39
N VAL A 27 -9.77 -4.55 -12.66
CA VAL A 27 -10.77 -5.55 -12.30
C VAL A 27 -12.15 -5.05 -12.70
N GLN A 28 -12.94 -5.89 -13.31
CA GLN A 28 -14.33 -5.64 -13.65
C GLN A 28 -15.21 -6.57 -12.84
N GLY A 29 -16.15 -6.01 -12.10
CA GLY A 29 -17.10 -6.72 -11.24
C GLY A 29 -17.99 -5.72 -10.50
N SER A 30 -18.82 -6.21 -9.59
CA SER A 30 -19.80 -5.42 -8.82
C SER A 30 -19.25 -4.88 -7.50
N ALA A 31 -18.10 -5.37 -7.02
CA ALA A 31 -17.49 -4.97 -5.76
C ALA A 31 -16.63 -3.70 -5.92
N THR A 32 -16.22 -3.12 -4.80
CA THR A 32 -15.13 -2.13 -4.73
C THR A 32 -13.79 -2.86 -4.67
N TYR A 33 -12.83 -2.40 -5.46
CA TYR A 33 -11.53 -3.06 -5.58
C TYR A 33 -10.42 -2.08 -5.22
N ASP A 34 -9.53 -2.52 -4.32
CA ASP A 34 -8.30 -1.84 -3.98
C ASP A 34 -7.11 -2.48 -4.68
N PHE A 35 -6.19 -1.64 -5.12
CA PHE A 35 -4.97 -2.06 -5.81
C PHE A 35 -3.75 -1.59 -5.05
N CYS A 36 -2.77 -2.49 -4.91
CA CYS A 36 -1.55 -2.17 -4.20
C CYS A 36 -0.31 -2.72 -4.92
N CYS A 37 0.80 -2.01 -4.77
CA CYS A 37 2.14 -2.48 -5.08
C CYS A 37 2.97 -2.49 -3.81
N PHE A 38 3.37 -3.68 -3.35
CA PHE A 38 4.28 -3.87 -2.22
C PHE A 38 5.71 -3.97 -2.71
N GLY A 39 6.60 -3.12 -2.22
CA GLY A 39 8.04 -3.27 -2.37
C GLY A 39 8.60 -4.10 -1.21
N VAL A 40 8.95 -5.35 -1.46
CA VAL A 40 9.42 -6.28 -0.42
C VAL A 40 10.90 -6.59 -0.54
N ASP A 41 11.49 -6.96 0.58
CA ASP A 41 12.91 -7.31 0.71
C ASP A 41 13.22 -8.76 0.25
N ALA A 42 14.44 -9.23 0.52
CA ALA A 42 14.89 -10.57 0.15
C ALA A 42 14.20 -11.70 0.94
N GLN A 43 13.55 -11.38 2.06
CA GLN A 43 12.75 -12.28 2.88
C GLN A 43 11.27 -12.23 2.53
N ASP A 44 10.91 -11.55 1.43
CA ASP A 44 9.54 -11.28 1.00
C ASP A 44 8.72 -10.51 2.06
N LYS A 45 9.38 -9.58 2.78
CA LYS A 45 8.74 -8.74 3.80
C LYS A 45 8.73 -7.28 3.38
N LEU A 46 7.63 -6.60 3.72
CA LEU A 46 7.48 -5.15 3.63
C LEU A 46 8.25 -4.52 4.80
N SER A 47 9.55 -4.34 4.62
CA SER A 47 10.46 -3.79 5.64
C SER A 47 10.47 -2.26 5.69
N ASP A 48 9.81 -1.60 4.75
CA ASP A 48 9.66 -0.14 4.67
C ASP A 48 8.27 0.18 4.08
N ASP A 49 7.33 0.60 4.95
CA ASP A 49 5.93 0.88 4.61
C ASP A 49 5.76 1.96 3.53
N ARG A 50 6.77 2.81 3.34
CA ARG A 50 6.79 3.83 2.28
C ARG A 50 6.87 3.23 0.87
N TYR A 51 7.15 1.93 0.76
CA TYR A 51 7.10 1.15 -0.49
C TYR A 51 5.82 0.33 -0.64
N MET A 52 4.80 0.57 0.17
CA MET A 52 3.43 0.14 -0.07
C MET A 52 2.70 1.25 -0.83
N ILE A 53 2.50 1.08 -2.13
CA ILE A 53 1.86 2.08 -2.99
C ILE A 53 0.41 1.66 -3.25
N PHE A 54 -0.53 2.51 -2.83
CA PHE A 54 -1.98 2.30 -2.91
C PHE A 54 -2.70 3.66 -2.93
N TYR A 55 -4.04 3.71 -2.92
CA TYR A 55 -4.81 4.94 -3.07
C TYR A 55 -4.46 6.06 -2.07
N ASN A 56 -4.09 5.73 -0.82
CA ASN A 56 -3.67 6.71 0.20
C ASN A 56 -2.19 7.09 0.13
N GLN A 57 -1.36 6.28 -0.51
CA GLN A 57 0.08 6.50 -0.66
C GLN A 57 0.51 6.23 -2.10
N LEU A 58 0.33 7.23 -2.96
CA LEU A 58 0.56 7.10 -4.41
C LEU A 58 2.03 7.18 -4.82
N ARG A 59 2.98 7.39 -3.88
CA ARG A 59 4.37 7.65 -4.26
C ARG A 59 5.36 7.10 -3.24
N SER A 60 6.35 6.36 -3.70
CA SER A 60 7.51 5.96 -2.90
C SER A 60 8.42 7.16 -2.57
N PRO A 61 9.36 7.06 -1.60
CA PRO A 61 10.10 8.19 -1.04
C PRO A 61 10.78 9.12 -2.04
N LYS A 62 11.33 8.57 -3.14
CA LYS A 62 11.98 9.36 -4.21
C LYS A 62 11.19 9.36 -5.51
N GLY A 63 9.98 8.78 -5.51
CA GLY A 63 9.15 8.63 -6.69
C GLY A 63 9.67 7.56 -7.67
N GLU A 64 10.33 6.55 -7.17
CA GLU A 64 10.73 5.36 -7.94
C GLU A 64 9.52 4.56 -8.39
N ILE A 65 8.47 4.56 -7.56
CA ILE A 65 7.15 4.01 -7.88
C ILE A 65 6.12 5.12 -7.71
N VAL A 66 5.30 5.30 -8.72
CA VAL A 66 4.18 6.26 -8.70
C VAL A 66 2.92 5.55 -9.15
N GLY A 67 1.91 5.52 -8.28
CA GLY A 67 0.57 5.05 -8.55
C GLY A 67 -0.31 6.14 -9.17
N ALA A 68 -1.25 5.74 -9.99
CA ALA A 68 -2.29 6.61 -10.52
C ALA A 68 -3.54 5.79 -10.84
N ASP A 69 -4.71 6.34 -10.54
CA ASP A 69 -5.98 5.72 -10.86
C ASP A 69 -6.19 5.65 -12.37
N VAL A 70 -6.78 4.57 -12.82
CA VAL A 70 -7.26 4.37 -14.18
C VAL A 70 -8.68 3.79 -14.14
N ALA A 71 -9.37 3.77 -15.27
CA ALA A 71 -10.70 3.16 -15.34
C ALA A 71 -10.68 1.71 -14.82
N SER A 72 -11.46 1.45 -13.77
CA SER A 72 -11.58 0.14 -13.10
C SER A 72 -10.27 -0.45 -12.60
N GLY A 73 -9.31 0.39 -12.16
CA GLY A 73 -8.03 -0.12 -11.71
C GLY A 73 -7.00 0.94 -11.35
N MET A 74 -5.76 0.51 -11.26
CA MET A 74 -4.61 1.35 -10.94
C MET A 74 -3.42 1.04 -11.83
N SER A 75 -2.69 2.08 -12.21
CA SER A 75 -1.41 1.97 -12.92
C SER A 75 -0.27 2.38 -11.99
N PHE A 76 0.87 1.71 -12.15
CA PHE A 76 2.10 1.96 -11.41
C PHE A 76 3.21 2.26 -12.41
N THR A 77 3.79 3.45 -12.33
CA THR A 77 4.97 3.82 -13.13
C THR A 77 6.21 3.60 -12.26
N ILE A 78 7.14 2.77 -12.74
CA ILE A 78 8.24 2.24 -11.95
C ILE A 78 9.57 2.55 -12.64
N LYS A 79 10.50 3.14 -11.92
CA LYS A 79 11.89 3.34 -12.32
C LYS A 79 12.73 2.23 -11.69
N LEU A 80 12.84 1.10 -12.37
CA LEU A 80 13.45 -0.11 -11.84
C LEU A 80 14.89 0.09 -11.36
N ASN A 81 15.68 0.90 -12.07
CA ASN A 81 17.09 1.16 -11.72
C ASN A 81 17.26 2.12 -10.53
N ASP A 82 16.22 2.92 -10.21
CA ASP A 82 16.24 3.87 -9.09
C ASP A 82 15.82 3.20 -7.77
N LEU A 83 15.23 1.99 -7.83
CA LEU A 83 14.80 1.26 -6.64
C LEU A 83 16.00 0.91 -5.74
N PRO A 84 15.90 1.12 -4.41
CA PRO A 84 16.96 0.76 -3.49
C PRO A 84 17.24 -0.75 -3.52
N GLN A 85 18.47 -1.13 -3.19
CA GLN A 85 18.87 -2.55 -3.17
C GLN A 85 18.13 -3.38 -2.12
N THR A 86 17.53 -2.75 -1.12
CA THR A 86 16.68 -3.41 -0.13
C THR A 86 15.38 -3.93 -0.75
N ILE A 87 14.87 -3.28 -1.81
CA ILE A 87 13.67 -3.75 -2.52
C ILE A 87 14.10 -4.80 -3.57
N GLN A 88 13.78 -6.05 -3.28
CA GLN A 88 14.12 -7.18 -4.12
C GLN A 88 12.99 -7.65 -5.01
N ARG A 89 11.74 -7.32 -4.62
CA ARG A 89 10.54 -7.70 -5.36
C ARG A 89 9.47 -6.63 -5.24
N LEU A 90 8.73 -6.41 -6.31
CA LEU A 90 7.48 -5.66 -6.35
C LEU A 90 6.35 -6.66 -6.52
N VAL A 91 5.36 -6.60 -5.64
CA VAL A 91 4.18 -7.48 -5.66
C VAL A 91 2.96 -6.64 -5.93
N PHE A 92 2.24 -6.93 -7.01
CA PHE A 92 1.05 -6.20 -7.42
C PHE A 92 -0.18 -7.00 -7.07
N THR A 93 -1.11 -6.39 -6.36
CA THR A 93 -2.29 -7.06 -5.81
C THR A 93 -3.57 -6.32 -6.14
N ALA A 94 -4.66 -7.06 -6.13
CA ALA A 94 -6.01 -6.54 -6.10
C ALA A 94 -6.76 -7.19 -4.94
N SER A 95 -7.53 -6.42 -4.18
CA SER A 95 -8.37 -6.90 -3.08
C SER A 95 -9.77 -6.32 -3.16
N ILE A 96 -10.75 -7.02 -2.56
CA ILE A 96 -12.12 -6.56 -2.44
C ILE A 96 -12.25 -5.86 -1.09
N ASP A 97 -12.74 -4.63 -1.13
CA ASP A 97 -13.22 -3.92 0.05
C ASP A 97 -14.71 -4.26 0.28
N GLY A 98 -15.01 -4.91 1.40
CA GLY A 98 -16.35 -5.30 1.80
C GLY A 98 -16.82 -6.67 1.27
N ALA A 99 -18.04 -6.71 0.73
CA ALA A 99 -18.70 -7.95 0.31
C ALA A 99 -18.24 -8.40 -1.09
N GLY A 100 -18.35 -9.70 -1.36
CA GLY A 100 -18.04 -10.33 -2.65
C GLY A 100 -16.80 -11.21 -2.63
N THR A 101 -16.55 -11.87 -3.75
CA THR A 101 -15.39 -12.75 -3.95
C THR A 101 -14.76 -12.52 -5.32
N MET A 102 -13.51 -12.90 -5.49
CA MET A 102 -12.81 -12.83 -6.79
C MET A 102 -13.42 -13.84 -7.79
N GLY A 103 -14.17 -14.84 -7.31
CA GLY A 103 -14.96 -15.73 -8.17
C GLY A 103 -16.11 -15.04 -8.91
N GLU A 104 -16.52 -13.83 -8.48
CA GLU A 104 -17.64 -13.07 -9.05
C GLU A 104 -17.19 -12.00 -10.06
N ILE A 105 -15.89 -11.81 -10.27
CA ILE A 105 -15.39 -10.82 -11.25
C ILE A 105 -15.68 -11.28 -12.67
N SER A 106 -15.98 -10.32 -13.55
CA SER A 106 -16.12 -10.60 -14.99
C SER A 106 -14.76 -10.64 -15.69
N ALA A 107 -13.81 -9.82 -15.25
CA ALA A 107 -12.46 -9.82 -15.79
C ALA A 107 -11.45 -9.23 -14.80
N HIS A 108 -10.21 -9.77 -14.82
CA HIS A 108 -9.03 -9.17 -14.25
C HIS A 108 -7.94 -9.09 -15.31
N LYS A 109 -7.54 -7.87 -15.66
CA LYS A 109 -6.52 -7.61 -16.67
C LYS A 109 -5.25 -7.07 -16.04
N ILE A 110 -4.12 -7.63 -16.45
CA ILE A 110 -2.77 -7.20 -16.09
C ILE A 110 -2.07 -6.75 -17.36
N SER A 111 -1.44 -5.57 -17.34
CA SER A 111 -0.59 -5.11 -18.44
C SER A 111 0.78 -4.70 -17.90
N ILE A 112 1.85 -5.11 -18.57
CA ILE A 112 3.22 -4.71 -18.29
C ILE A 112 3.73 -4.02 -19.55
N GLY A 113 3.84 -2.69 -19.48
CA GLY A 113 3.98 -1.84 -20.65
C GLY A 113 2.86 -2.10 -21.65
N ASP A 114 3.17 -1.95 -22.92
CA ASP A 114 2.26 -2.29 -24.03
C ASP A 114 2.52 -3.70 -24.59
N GLU A 115 3.56 -4.37 -24.11
CA GLU A 115 4.12 -5.60 -24.70
C GLU A 115 3.52 -6.88 -24.13
N ILE A 116 3.17 -6.89 -22.83
CA ILE A 116 2.74 -8.08 -22.11
C ILE A 116 1.37 -7.83 -21.49
N THR A 117 0.43 -8.73 -21.76
CA THR A 117 -0.90 -8.73 -21.14
C THR A 117 -1.23 -10.11 -20.61
N ALA A 118 -1.95 -10.17 -19.48
CA ALA A 118 -2.60 -11.37 -18.99
C ALA A 118 -4.04 -11.03 -18.61
N SER A 119 -4.94 -12.00 -18.77
CA SER A 119 -6.35 -11.83 -18.41
C SER A 119 -6.85 -13.06 -17.70
N PHE A 120 -7.67 -12.84 -16.67
CA PHE A 120 -8.34 -13.83 -15.85
C PHE A 120 -9.81 -13.45 -15.72
N SER A 121 -10.63 -14.39 -15.31
CA SER A 121 -12.05 -14.19 -15.01
C SER A 121 -12.37 -14.79 -13.65
N GLY A 122 -13.59 -14.62 -13.16
CA GLY A 122 -14.04 -15.23 -11.92
C GLY A 122 -13.88 -16.74 -11.88
N SER A 123 -13.95 -17.42 -13.05
CA SER A 123 -13.71 -18.87 -13.12
C SER A 123 -12.29 -19.33 -12.77
N ASP A 124 -11.33 -18.41 -12.74
CA ASP A 124 -9.95 -18.68 -12.30
C ASP A 124 -9.78 -18.63 -10.78
N PHE A 125 -10.82 -18.19 -10.05
CA PHE A 125 -10.86 -17.99 -8.61
C PHE A 125 -12.11 -18.64 -8.01
N GLN A 126 -12.24 -18.56 -6.69
CA GLN A 126 -13.41 -19.08 -5.95
C GLN A 126 -13.86 -18.08 -4.87
N GLN A 127 -13.51 -18.34 -3.61
CA GLN A 127 -13.91 -17.56 -2.44
C GLN A 127 -12.85 -16.51 -2.02
N GLU A 128 -11.80 -16.37 -2.80
CA GLU A 128 -10.73 -15.44 -2.48
C GLU A 128 -11.26 -14.00 -2.51
N LYS A 129 -10.80 -13.20 -1.57
CA LYS A 129 -11.06 -11.76 -1.48
C LYS A 129 -9.90 -10.89 -1.96
N ALA A 130 -8.73 -11.48 -2.17
CA ALA A 130 -7.59 -10.78 -2.72
C ALA A 130 -6.78 -11.68 -3.65
N ILE A 131 -6.03 -11.06 -4.56
CA ILE A 131 -5.19 -11.73 -5.55
C ILE A 131 -3.82 -11.08 -5.55
N THR A 132 -2.75 -11.88 -5.46
CA THR A 132 -1.44 -11.48 -5.99
C THR A 132 -1.47 -11.68 -7.50
N SER A 133 -1.49 -10.60 -8.25
CA SER A 133 -1.65 -10.60 -9.71
C SER A 133 -0.33 -10.85 -10.42
N LEU A 134 0.70 -10.11 -10.03
CA LEU A 134 1.99 -10.03 -10.71
C LEU A 134 3.11 -9.82 -9.70
N GLU A 135 4.27 -10.37 -9.97
CA GLU A 135 5.54 -10.05 -9.30
C GLU A 135 6.56 -9.56 -10.32
N ILE A 136 7.35 -8.54 -9.95
CA ILE A 136 8.56 -8.12 -10.66
C ILE A 136 9.70 -8.22 -9.65
N TYR A 137 10.76 -8.99 -9.97
CA TYR A 137 11.78 -9.32 -9.00
C TYR A 137 13.19 -9.36 -9.59
N ARG A 138 14.20 -9.16 -8.72
CA ARG A 138 15.61 -9.23 -9.06
C ARG A 138 16.10 -10.67 -9.05
N LYS A 139 16.62 -11.16 -10.19
CA LYS A 139 17.34 -12.44 -10.29
C LYS A 139 18.19 -12.44 -11.57
N SER A 140 19.47 -12.06 -11.45
CA SER A 140 20.36 -11.85 -12.62
C SER A 140 19.69 -10.91 -13.64
N GLY A 141 19.30 -9.69 -13.21
CA GLY A 141 18.46 -8.74 -13.89
C GLY A 141 17.03 -8.76 -13.38
N TRP A 142 16.16 -7.99 -14.00
CA TRP A 142 14.73 -7.91 -13.64
C TRP A 142 13.93 -8.99 -14.37
N ARG A 143 13.02 -9.61 -13.65
CA ARG A 143 12.12 -10.65 -14.15
C ARG A 143 10.70 -10.37 -13.72
N PHE A 144 9.74 -10.92 -14.45
CA PHE A 144 8.34 -10.93 -14.05
C PHE A 144 7.82 -12.35 -13.83
N ASN A 145 6.73 -12.47 -13.10
CA ASN A 145 5.97 -13.69 -12.86
C ASN A 145 4.48 -13.32 -12.78
N VAL A 146 3.68 -13.85 -13.70
CA VAL A 146 2.21 -13.73 -13.62
C VAL A 146 1.70 -14.76 -12.62
N VAL A 147 1.29 -14.31 -11.43
CA VAL A 147 0.99 -15.19 -10.28
C VAL A 147 -0.45 -15.62 -10.28
N ALA A 148 -1.38 -14.67 -10.29
CA ALA A 148 -2.83 -14.85 -10.16
C ALA A 148 -3.21 -15.80 -9.02
N ARG A 149 -2.61 -15.59 -7.82
CA ARG A 149 -2.80 -16.40 -6.62
C ARG A 149 -3.78 -15.71 -5.69
N GLY A 150 -4.83 -16.43 -5.27
CA GLY A 150 -5.85 -15.92 -4.37
C GLY A 150 -5.52 -16.05 -2.88
N PHE A 151 -6.17 -15.19 -2.07
CA PHE A 151 -6.14 -15.16 -0.60
C PHE A 151 -7.55 -14.97 -0.07
N ASN A 152 -8.04 -15.87 0.78
CA ASN A 152 -9.41 -15.83 1.31
C ASN A 152 -9.64 -14.70 2.31
N GLY A 153 -8.62 -14.29 3.08
CA GLY A 153 -8.70 -13.23 4.08
C GLY A 153 -8.56 -11.81 3.53
N GLY A 154 -8.59 -11.60 2.20
CA GLY A 154 -8.54 -10.26 1.61
C GLY A 154 -7.20 -9.54 1.83
N LEU A 155 -7.29 -8.21 2.04
CA LEU A 155 -6.12 -7.35 2.26
C LEU A 155 -5.36 -7.74 3.53
N ASP A 156 -6.07 -8.10 4.61
CA ASP A 156 -5.46 -8.50 5.90
C ASP A 156 -4.55 -9.72 5.73
N ALA A 157 -5.00 -10.71 4.97
CA ALA A 157 -4.19 -11.89 4.68
C ALA A 157 -2.96 -11.56 3.81
N LEU A 158 -3.08 -10.61 2.90
CA LEU A 158 -1.95 -10.11 2.11
C LEU A 158 -0.94 -9.37 3.00
N LEU A 159 -1.42 -8.44 3.85
CA LEU A 159 -0.58 -7.69 4.79
C LEU A 159 0.14 -8.65 5.75
N ALA A 160 -0.57 -9.57 6.38
CA ALA A 160 0.02 -10.56 7.28
C ALA A 160 1.08 -11.43 6.56
N PHE A 161 0.84 -11.80 5.30
CA PHE A 161 1.78 -12.59 4.51
C PHE A 161 3.07 -11.81 4.22
N TYR A 162 2.97 -10.53 3.86
CA TYR A 162 4.11 -9.67 3.56
C TYR A 162 4.67 -8.94 4.78
N GLY A 163 4.14 -9.19 6.00
CA GLY A 163 4.66 -8.62 7.24
C GLY A 163 4.27 -7.16 7.48
N GLY A 164 3.22 -6.68 6.82
CA GLY A 164 2.57 -5.41 7.14
C GLY A 164 1.57 -5.57 8.29
N GLU A 165 1.25 -4.48 8.97
CA GLU A 165 0.17 -4.38 9.95
C GLU A 165 -0.88 -3.41 9.44
N GLN A 166 -2.15 -3.73 9.63
CA GLN A 166 -3.23 -2.78 9.38
C GLN A 166 -3.31 -1.83 10.57
N ALA A 167 -3.34 -0.52 10.34
CA ALA A 167 -3.65 0.42 11.39
C ALA A 167 -5.13 0.25 11.74
N ASP A 168 -5.42 -0.22 12.94
CA ASP A 168 -6.78 -0.28 13.49
C ASP A 168 -7.26 1.15 13.73
N ASP A 169 -8.21 1.63 12.92
CA ASP A 169 -8.80 2.96 13.03
C ASP A 169 -9.79 3.10 14.20
N ASP A 170 -9.99 2.08 15.04
CA ASP A 170 -10.89 2.14 16.21
C ASP A 170 -10.50 1.14 17.32
N GLU A 171 -9.48 1.49 18.12
CA GLU A 171 -9.48 1.06 19.51
C GLU A 171 -9.41 2.27 20.45
N PRO A 172 -10.42 2.50 21.32
CA PRO A 172 -10.26 3.43 22.41
C PRO A 172 -9.18 2.90 23.34
N VAL A 173 -8.14 3.71 23.55
CA VAL A 173 -7.02 3.42 24.46
C VAL A 173 -7.58 2.98 25.81
N THR A 174 -7.81 1.70 26.00
CA THR A 174 -8.02 1.13 27.33
C THR A 174 -6.66 1.25 28.03
N GLN A 175 -6.57 2.24 28.91
CA GLN A 175 -5.47 2.35 29.84
C GLN A 175 -5.37 1.02 30.61
N THR A 176 -4.41 0.20 30.24
CA THR A 176 -3.99 -0.92 31.06
C THR A 176 -3.40 -0.35 32.34
N THR A 177 -4.22 -0.36 33.39
CA THR A 177 -3.74 -0.17 34.79
C THR A 177 -2.61 -1.19 35.03
N PRO A 178 -1.46 -0.75 35.55
CA PRO A 178 -0.38 -1.69 35.92
C PRO A 178 -0.90 -2.69 36.95
N PRO A 179 -0.45 -3.95 36.93
CA PRO A 179 -0.86 -4.94 37.90
C PRO A 179 -0.48 -4.48 39.32
N PRO A 180 -1.32 -4.77 40.35
CA PRO A 180 -1.03 -4.38 41.73
C PRO A 180 0.26 -5.01 42.21
N GLN A 181 1.18 -4.18 42.70
CA GLN A 181 2.41 -4.63 43.34
C GLN A 181 2.08 -5.43 44.61
N PRO A 182 2.80 -6.49 44.93
CA PRO A 182 2.65 -7.22 46.19
C PRO A 182 3.03 -6.33 47.40
N PRO A 183 2.40 -6.53 48.57
CA PRO A 183 2.62 -5.67 49.73
C PRO A 183 4.04 -5.84 50.26
N THR A 184 4.74 -4.73 50.44
CA THR A 184 6.02 -4.64 51.11
C THR A 184 5.84 -4.88 52.63
N PRO A 185 6.73 -5.64 53.31
CA PRO A 185 6.69 -5.87 54.75
C PRO A 185 7.03 -4.57 55.54
N PRO A 186 6.53 -4.41 56.76
CA PRO A 186 6.71 -3.18 57.55
C PRO A 186 8.15 -3.03 58.04
N GLN A 187 8.80 -1.94 57.66
CA GLN A 187 10.08 -1.55 58.26
C GLN A 187 9.83 -0.66 59.46
N ASN A 188 10.48 -1.08 60.54
CA ASN A 188 10.43 -0.55 61.87
C ASN A 188 11.11 0.82 62.00
N SER A 189 10.50 1.67 62.81
CA SER A 189 10.89 3.04 63.10
C SER A 189 12.19 3.17 63.89
N HIS A 190 13.12 4.00 63.45
CA HIS A 190 14.01 4.77 64.31
C HIS A 190 14.30 6.16 63.73
N ARG A 191 13.86 7.20 64.43
CA ARG A 191 14.31 8.59 64.33
C ARG A 191 15.54 8.79 65.22
N PRO A 192 16.22 9.95 65.23
CA PRO A 192 16.36 11.07 64.30
C PRO A 192 17.82 11.50 64.07
N PHE A 193 18.13 12.41 63.13
CA PHE A 193 19.02 13.55 63.35
C PHE A 193 18.92 14.57 62.23
N SER A 194 18.74 15.83 62.63
CA SER A 194 18.68 17.00 61.75
C SER A 194 20.08 17.46 61.33
N PHE A 195 20.23 17.93 60.09
CA PHE A 195 21.18 19.01 59.76
C PHE A 195 20.63 19.85 58.61
N SER A 196 20.75 21.17 58.79
CA SER A 196 20.25 22.25 57.96
C SER A 196 21.12 22.53 56.74
N SER A 197 20.46 22.88 55.63
CA SER A 197 20.72 23.75 54.47
C SER A 197 22.18 24.23 54.17
N PRO A 198 22.52 24.61 52.92
CA PRO A 198 21.78 25.60 52.11
C PRO A 198 21.67 25.38 50.59
N THR A 199 20.64 25.96 50.05
CA THR A 199 20.39 26.58 48.74
C THR A 199 21.50 26.54 47.66
N GLN A 200 21.19 25.99 46.52
CA GLN A 200 21.53 26.61 45.23
C GLN A 200 20.51 26.19 44.13
N SER A 201 20.00 27.24 43.53
CA SER A 201 19.14 27.34 42.39
C SER A 201 19.87 26.96 41.11
N SER A 202 19.34 26.07 40.28
CA SER A 202 19.56 26.07 38.84
C SER A 202 18.43 25.34 38.11
N THR A 203 17.65 26.09 37.39
CA THR A 203 16.59 25.71 36.47
C THR A 203 17.18 25.04 35.21
N PRO A 204 16.72 23.89 34.75
CA PRO A 204 16.96 23.46 33.38
C PRO A 204 15.85 23.96 32.45
N PRO A 205 16.13 24.21 31.18
CA PRO A 205 15.17 24.78 30.25
C PRO A 205 14.14 23.75 29.79
N GLN A 206 12.88 24.21 29.76
CA GLN A 206 11.77 23.49 29.12
C GLN A 206 12.00 23.39 27.62
N ASN A 207 12.01 22.18 27.10
CA ASN A 207 11.92 21.91 25.70
C ASN A 207 10.47 21.51 25.37
N SER A 208 9.71 22.47 24.87
CA SER A 208 8.32 22.30 24.46
C SER A 208 8.27 21.67 23.05
N HIS A 209 8.02 20.38 22.98
CA HIS A 209 7.58 19.79 21.72
C HIS A 209 6.08 20.05 21.54
N ARG A 210 5.76 20.89 20.57
CA ARG A 210 4.40 21.10 20.07
C ARG A 210 4.01 19.91 19.19
N PRO A 211 2.82 19.34 19.36
CA PRO A 211 2.27 18.42 18.37
C PRO A 211 1.79 19.21 17.14
N PHE A 212 2.17 18.75 15.96
CA PHE A 212 1.67 19.30 14.70
C PHE A 212 0.23 18.82 14.47
N ASN A 213 -0.67 19.78 14.52
CA ASN A 213 -2.07 19.57 14.16
C ASN A 213 -2.25 19.94 12.69
N PHE A 214 -2.55 18.94 11.85
CA PHE A 214 -2.91 19.18 10.44
C PHE A 214 -4.41 19.49 10.36
N SER A 215 -4.74 20.77 10.27
CA SER A 215 -6.09 21.20 9.85
C SER A 215 -6.11 21.32 8.33
N SER A 216 -6.94 20.53 7.69
CA SER A 216 -7.25 20.64 6.27
C SER A 216 -8.01 21.94 5.97
N PRO A 217 -7.68 22.69 4.91
CA PRO A 217 -8.53 23.74 4.44
C PRO A 217 -9.61 23.20 3.50
N THR A 218 -10.85 23.35 3.90
CA THR A 218 -12.05 23.23 3.06
C THR A 218 -12.00 24.28 1.96
N GLN A 219 -11.86 23.88 0.71
CA GLN A 219 -12.20 24.74 -0.43
C GLN A 219 -13.34 24.10 -1.22
N SER A 220 -14.49 24.74 -1.08
CA SER A 220 -15.65 24.64 -1.94
C SER A 220 -15.32 25.30 -3.28
N SER A 221 -15.34 24.55 -4.37
CA SER A 221 -15.40 25.12 -5.71
C SER A 221 -16.37 24.32 -6.57
N THR A 222 -17.48 24.99 -6.88
CA THR A 222 -18.52 24.61 -7.82
C THR A 222 -17.95 24.42 -9.23
N PRO A 223 -18.28 23.35 -9.98
CA PRO A 223 -17.85 23.21 -11.37
C PRO A 223 -18.71 24.09 -12.28
N PRO A 224 -18.15 24.69 -13.35
CA PRO A 224 -18.91 25.45 -14.33
C PRO A 224 -19.70 24.53 -15.25
N GLN A 225 -20.96 24.84 -15.44
CA GLN A 225 -21.82 24.24 -16.45
C GLN A 225 -21.30 24.59 -17.86
N ASN A 226 -21.00 23.55 -18.63
CA ASN A 226 -20.66 23.70 -20.04
C ASN A 226 -21.90 23.37 -20.91
N SER A 227 -22.45 24.38 -21.52
CA SER A 227 -23.59 24.31 -22.46
C SER A 227 -23.12 23.74 -23.79
N HIS A 228 -23.53 22.53 -24.12
CA HIS A 228 -23.34 21.98 -25.46
C HIS A 228 -24.35 22.55 -26.43
N ARG A 229 -23.89 23.28 -27.46
CA ARG A 229 -24.64 23.57 -28.69
C ARG A 229 -24.48 22.37 -29.64
N PRO A 230 -25.57 21.93 -30.30
CA PRO A 230 -25.47 20.91 -31.33
C PRO A 230 -24.99 21.51 -32.65
N PHE A 231 -23.99 20.88 -33.27
CA PHE A 231 -23.61 21.14 -34.65
C PHE A 231 -24.43 20.26 -35.60
N SER A 232 -25.19 20.95 -36.50
CA SER A 232 -25.87 20.29 -37.61
C SER A 232 -24.91 20.18 -38.79
N PHE A 233 -24.76 18.97 -39.35
CA PHE A 233 -24.13 18.77 -40.65
C PHE A 233 -25.20 18.63 -41.72
N SER A 234 -25.16 19.56 -42.70
CA SER A 234 -25.91 19.44 -43.97
C SER A 234 -25.01 18.76 -44.99
N SER A 235 -25.51 17.68 -45.59
CA SER A 235 -24.87 17.04 -46.73
C SER A 235 -25.16 17.83 -48.01
N PRO A 236 -24.22 18.02 -48.95
CA PRO A 236 -24.51 18.46 -50.30
C PRO A 236 -24.85 17.27 -51.21
N THR A 237 -25.76 17.54 -52.10
CA THR A 237 -26.26 16.77 -53.25
C THR A 237 -25.13 16.42 -54.22
#